data_f9e16793df90328a5ebcf140d894800e
#
_entry.id   f9e16793df90328a5ebcf140d894800e
#
_cell.length_a   1.000
_cell.length_b   1.000
_cell.length_c   1.000
_cell.angle_alpha   90.00
_cell.angle_beta   90.00
_cell.angle_gamma   90.00
#
_symmetry.space_group_name_H-M   'P 1'
#
loop_
_entity.id
_entity.type
_entity.pdbx_description
1 polymer ?
#
loop_
_entity_poly.entity_id
_entity_poly.type
_entity_poly.pdbx_seq_one_letter_code
_entity_poly.pdbx_strand_id
1 'polypeptide(L)'
;MEEKKRSEVYEKTDEAIQKAFFSLLEKKDFHKITASDIIKKSGVNRSTFYRHYVDKYDILDRIKAVTTTMGDNMIAPFIVENHHQFDIMFNSNYLRDNVPEHFKRILLLLLKVRTESFDMEKIVKENFARQFPAKSNSVEECIKRDLYADVCYRLLINALTEGEIKFDAYKVIGDLIGFITNNE
;
A
#
# COMPACT_ATOMS: atom_id res chain seq x y z
N MET A 1 -9.58 32.09 -9.69
CA MET A 1 -10.16 32.01 -8.34
C MET A 1 -11.32 31.00 -8.26
N GLU A 2 -12.23 30.96 -9.20
CA GLU A 2 -13.34 30.01 -9.29
C GLU A 2 -12.90 28.54 -9.50
N GLU A 3 -11.93 28.33 -10.35
CA GLU A 3 -11.40 26.99 -10.67
C GLU A 3 -10.74 26.33 -9.46
N LYS A 4 -9.98 27.07 -8.65
CA LYS A 4 -9.40 26.60 -7.39
C LYS A 4 -10.47 26.22 -6.37
N LYS A 5 -11.53 27.01 -6.26
CA LYS A 5 -12.68 26.73 -5.37
C LYS A 5 -13.45 25.48 -5.81
N ARG A 6 -13.54 25.25 -7.12
CA ARG A 6 -14.20 24.06 -7.70
C ARG A 6 -13.38 22.80 -7.44
N SER A 7 -12.05 22.87 -7.53
CA SER A 7 -11.13 21.79 -7.17
C SER A 7 -11.24 21.43 -5.68
N GLU A 8 -11.20 22.42 -4.79
CA GLU A 8 -11.32 22.22 -3.35
C GLU A 8 -12.65 21.55 -2.95
N VAL A 9 -13.78 21.91 -3.59
CA VAL A 9 -15.07 21.27 -3.36
C VAL A 9 -15.08 19.83 -3.85
N TYR A 10 -14.45 19.57 -5.01
CA TYR A 10 -14.34 18.24 -5.56
C TYR A 10 -13.53 17.34 -4.60
N GLU A 11 -12.36 17.80 -4.16
CA GLU A 11 -11.47 17.06 -3.24
C GLU A 11 -12.16 16.74 -1.90
N LYS A 12 -12.85 17.71 -1.29
CA LYS A 12 -13.62 17.50 -0.05
C LYS A 12 -14.72 16.45 -0.20
N THR A 13 -15.37 16.45 -1.37
CA THR A 13 -16.40 15.46 -1.68
C THR A 13 -15.81 14.07 -1.84
N ASP A 14 -14.68 13.99 -2.54
CA ASP A 14 -13.92 12.76 -2.74
C ASP A 14 -13.48 12.16 -1.39
N GLU A 15 -12.89 12.98 -0.53
CA GLU A 15 -12.52 12.57 0.83
C GLU A 15 -13.72 12.07 1.66
N ALA A 16 -14.87 12.70 1.55
CA ALA A 16 -16.07 12.28 2.28
C ALA A 16 -16.54 10.88 1.80
N ILE A 17 -16.49 10.62 0.49
CA ILE A 17 -16.82 9.32 -0.10
C ILE A 17 -15.82 8.26 0.38
N GLN A 18 -14.51 8.53 0.33
CA GLN A 18 -13.47 7.61 0.77
C GLN A 18 -13.56 7.31 2.27
N LYS A 19 -13.76 8.32 3.12
CA LYS A 19 -13.97 8.14 4.57
C LYS A 19 -15.20 7.24 4.86
N ALA A 20 -16.28 7.42 4.12
CA ALA A 20 -17.47 6.59 4.23
C ALA A 20 -17.18 5.14 3.81
N PHE A 21 -16.46 4.94 2.71
CA PHE A 21 -16.06 3.63 2.23
C PHE A 21 -15.21 2.87 3.26
N PHE A 22 -14.13 3.48 3.78
CA PHE A 22 -13.30 2.85 4.81
C PHE A 22 -14.07 2.57 6.10
N SER A 23 -14.94 3.48 6.54
CA SER A 23 -15.80 3.25 7.72
C SER A 23 -16.78 2.08 7.52
N LEU A 24 -17.15 1.77 6.29
CA LEU A 24 -17.96 0.59 5.97
C LEU A 24 -17.12 -0.68 5.95
N LEU A 25 -15.90 -0.64 5.41
CA LEU A 25 -14.95 -1.76 5.39
C LEU A 25 -14.55 -2.23 6.80
N GLU A 26 -14.58 -1.35 7.80
CA GLU A 26 -14.36 -1.74 9.19
C GLU A 26 -15.46 -2.62 9.76
N LYS A 27 -16.67 -2.49 9.23
CA LYS A 27 -17.87 -3.11 9.80
C LYS A 27 -18.38 -4.30 9.01
N LYS A 28 -18.04 -4.39 7.73
CA LYS A 28 -18.52 -5.45 6.86
C LYS A 28 -17.55 -5.74 5.72
N ASP A 29 -17.66 -6.96 5.21
CA ASP A 29 -16.91 -7.42 4.05
C ASP A 29 -17.14 -6.53 2.83
N PHE A 30 -16.07 -6.32 2.02
CA PHE A 30 -16.13 -5.50 0.81
C PHE A 30 -17.24 -5.93 -0.14
N HIS A 31 -17.45 -7.24 -0.34
CA HIS A 31 -18.46 -7.73 -1.27
C HIS A 31 -19.88 -7.35 -0.85
N LYS A 32 -20.12 -7.16 0.45
CA LYS A 32 -21.42 -6.75 1.02
C LYS A 32 -21.63 -5.23 1.02
N ILE A 33 -20.61 -4.43 0.69
CA ILE A 33 -20.73 -2.98 0.56
C ILE A 33 -21.34 -2.64 -0.80
N THR A 34 -22.34 -1.77 -0.82
CA THR A 34 -22.97 -1.25 -2.03
C THR A 34 -22.70 0.25 -2.22
N ALA A 35 -22.80 0.74 -3.47
CA ALA A 35 -22.73 2.19 -3.73
C ALA A 35 -23.77 2.96 -2.90
N SER A 36 -24.96 2.40 -2.71
CA SER A 36 -26.02 3.01 -1.89
C SER A 36 -25.62 3.14 -0.41
N ASP A 37 -24.88 2.17 0.15
CA ASP A 37 -24.33 2.27 1.50
C ASP A 37 -23.33 3.42 1.63
N ILE A 38 -22.44 3.57 0.63
CA ILE A 38 -21.42 4.60 0.60
C ILE A 38 -22.07 5.98 0.47
N ILE A 39 -23.03 6.14 -0.44
CA ILE A 39 -23.83 7.36 -0.63
C ILE A 39 -24.50 7.75 0.68
N LYS A 40 -25.23 6.83 1.29
CA LYS A 40 -25.92 7.07 2.57
C LYS A 40 -24.95 7.47 3.69
N LYS A 41 -23.78 6.81 3.75
CA LYS A 41 -22.80 7.03 4.81
C LYS A 41 -22.02 8.33 4.62
N SER A 42 -21.70 8.70 3.37
CA SER A 42 -20.96 9.93 3.05
C SER A 42 -21.83 11.20 3.11
N GLY A 43 -23.15 11.04 3.04
CA GLY A 43 -24.07 12.18 2.97
C GLY A 43 -24.10 12.91 1.63
N VAL A 44 -23.37 12.41 0.61
CA VAL A 44 -23.42 12.98 -0.74
C VAL A 44 -24.68 12.52 -1.47
N ASN A 45 -25.17 13.31 -2.43
CA ASN A 45 -26.28 12.86 -3.26
C ASN A 45 -25.80 11.86 -4.33
N ARG A 46 -26.74 11.08 -4.89
CA ARG A 46 -26.48 10.03 -5.84
C ARG A 46 -25.74 10.53 -7.10
N SER A 47 -26.18 11.66 -7.66
CA SER A 47 -25.54 12.22 -8.85
C SER A 47 -24.11 12.71 -8.58
N THR A 48 -23.85 13.23 -7.38
CA THR A 48 -22.51 13.62 -6.96
C THR A 48 -21.60 12.40 -6.82
N PHE A 49 -22.08 11.30 -6.20
CA PHE A 49 -21.29 10.07 -6.13
C PHE A 49 -20.88 9.58 -7.51
N TYR A 50 -21.84 9.44 -8.44
CA TYR A 50 -21.57 8.94 -9.80
C TYR A 50 -20.75 9.89 -10.68
N ARG A 51 -20.59 11.15 -10.29
CA ARG A 51 -19.62 12.06 -10.91
C ARG A 51 -18.19 11.79 -10.45
N HIS A 52 -17.99 11.24 -9.25
CA HIS A 52 -16.67 10.90 -8.69
C HIS A 52 -16.27 9.46 -9.01
N TYR A 53 -17.19 8.52 -8.88
CA TYR A 53 -16.93 7.08 -8.97
C TYR A 53 -18.02 6.37 -9.74
N VAL A 54 -17.62 5.49 -10.65
CA VAL A 54 -18.56 4.63 -11.38
C VAL A 54 -19.23 3.64 -10.42
N ASP A 55 -18.44 3.04 -9.54
CA ASP A 55 -18.90 2.12 -8.50
C ASP A 55 -17.88 2.01 -7.36
N LYS A 56 -18.04 1.02 -6.47
CA LYS A 56 -17.10 0.79 -5.36
C LYS A 56 -15.74 0.24 -5.82
N TYR A 57 -15.67 -0.40 -6.98
CA TYR A 57 -14.40 -0.92 -7.53
C TYR A 57 -13.54 0.21 -8.06
N ASP A 58 -14.13 1.25 -8.65
CA ASP A 58 -13.42 2.46 -9.07
C ASP A 58 -12.73 3.16 -7.88
N ILE A 59 -13.29 3.07 -6.66
CA ILE A 59 -12.62 3.53 -5.44
C ILE A 59 -11.34 2.72 -5.21
N LEU A 60 -11.38 1.39 -5.35
CA LEU A 60 -10.20 0.54 -5.19
C LEU A 60 -9.14 0.82 -6.27
N ASP A 61 -9.56 1.04 -7.51
CA ASP A 61 -8.64 1.32 -8.62
C ASP A 61 -7.89 2.64 -8.40
N ARG A 62 -8.55 3.67 -7.87
CA ARG A 62 -7.89 4.92 -7.49
C ARG A 62 -6.94 4.74 -6.31
N ILE A 63 -7.33 3.96 -5.30
CA ILE A 63 -6.45 3.61 -4.19
C ILE A 63 -5.22 2.87 -4.70
N LYS A 64 -5.39 1.92 -5.61
CA LYS A 64 -4.29 1.20 -6.25
C LYS A 64 -3.33 2.16 -6.94
N ALA A 65 -3.84 3.09 -7.76
CA ALA A 65 -3.01 4.07 -8.46
C ALA A 65 -2.20 4.94 -7.48
N VAL A 66 -2.85 5.45 -6.43
CA VAL A 66 -2.18 6.26 -5.38
C VAL A 66 -1.13 5.42 -4.64
N THR A 67 -1.46 4.20 -4.23
CA THR A 67 -0.53 3.31 -3.51
C THR A 67 0.68 2.97 -4.36
N THR A 68 0.50 2.73 -5.65
CA THR A 68 1.60 2.48 -6.59
C THR A 68 2.53 3.69 -6.68
N THR A 69 1.97 4.88 -6.88
CA THR A 69 2.75 6.13 -6.96
C THR A 69 3.46 6.44 -5.64
N MET A 70 2.81 6.22 -4.50
CA MET A 70 3.43 6.40 -3.18
C MET A 70 4.58 5.41 -2.97
N GLY A 71 4.41 4.14 -3.37
CA GLY A 71 5.47 3.14 -3.31
C GLY A 71 6.70 3.58 -4.09
N ASP A 72 6.51 4.04 -5.31
CA ASP A 72 7.61 4.52 -6.15
C ASP A 72 8.31 5.76 -5.57
N ASN A 73 7.58 6.68 -4.95
CA ASN A 73 8.14 7.92 -4.41
C ASN A 73 8.68 7.81 -2.98
N MET A 74 8.10 6.95 -2.14
CA MET A 74 8.47 6.84 -0.73
C MET A 74 9.43 5.70 -0.45
N ILE A 75 9.29 4.57 -1.14
CA ILE A 75 10.09 3.37 -0.89
C ILE A 75 11.38 3.41 -1.70
N ALA A 76 11.32 3.86 -2.97
CA ALA A 76 12.47 3.91 -3.87
C ALA A 76 13.70 4.62 -3.29
N PRO A 77 13.61 5.83 -2.74
CA PRO A 77 14.78 6.53 -2.21
C PRO A 77 15.47 5.77 -1.08
N PHE A 78 14.70 5.04 -0.26
CA PHE A 78 15.27 4.30 0.89
C PHE A 78 16.01 3.04 0.48
N ILE A 79 15.64 2.42 -0.65
CA ILE A 79 16.25 1.16 -1.10
C ILE A 79 17.44 1.42 -2.02
N VAL A 80 17.34 2.43 -2.90
CA VAL A 80 18.32 2.66 -3.97
C VAL A 80 19.53 3.47 -3.51
N GLU A 81 19.35 4.45 -2.61
CA GLU A 81 20.40 5.41 -2.30
C GLU A 81 21.27 5.05 -1.09
N ASN A 82 20.78 4.23 -0.15
CA ASN A 82 21.55 3.91 1.05
C ASN A 82 21.08 2.62 1.73
N HIS A 83 21.92 1.59 1.74
CA HIS A 83 21.72 0.38 2.55
C HIS A 83 21.44 0.70 4.03
N HIS A 84 22.02 1.77 4.56
CA HIS A 84 21.81 2.22 5.94
C HIS A 84 20.41 2.79 6.19
N GLN A 85 19.76 3.37 5.20
CA GLN A 85 18.37 3.87 5.32
C GLN A 85 17.35 2.73 5.31
N PHE A 86 17.68 1.59 4.70
CA PHE A 86 16.86 0.40 4.76
C PHE A 86 16.76 -0.14 6.20
N ASP A 87 17.89 -0.18 6.92
CA ASP A 87 17.92 -0.54 8.33
C ASP A 87 17.07 0.40 9.19
N ILE A 88 17.15 1.71 8.92
CA ILE A 88 16.35 2.72 9.63
C ILE A 88 14.86 2.47 9.38
N MET A 89 14.45 2.16 8.15
CA MET A 89 13.06 1.93 7.81
C MET A 89 12.47 0.69 8.51
N PHE A 90 13.24 -0.39 8.62
CA PHE A 90 12.73 -1.65 9.16
C PHE A 90 13.17 -1.97 10.60
N ASN A 91 14.31 -1.45 11.08
CA ASN A 91 14.83 -1.71 12.42
C ASN A 91 14.53 -0.63 13.44
N SER A 92 14.18 0.56 13.01
CA SER A 92 13.79 1.63 13.90
C SER A 92 12.27 1.65 14.10
N ASN A 93 11.84 2.30 15.16
CA ASN A 93 10.43 2.67 15.33
C ASN A 93 9.95 3.66 14.24
N TYR A 94 10.74 3.82 13.15
CA TYR A 94 10.51 4.81 12.11
C TYR A 94 9.12 4.68 11.48
N LEU A 95 8.72 3.47 11.09
CA LEU A 95 7.38 3.24 10.53
C LEU A 95 6.29 3.53 11.55
N ARG A 96 6.53 3.19 12.82
CA ARG A 96 5.58 3.49 13.89
C ARG A 96 5.42 4.99 14.10
N ASP A 97 6.53 5.72 14.12
CA ASP A 97 6.55 7.12 14.51
C ASP A 97 6.26 8.07 13.33
N ASN A 98 6.54 7.65 12.09
CA ASN A 98 6.39 8.47 10.89
C ASN A 98 5.21 8.09 9.99
N VAL A 99 4.62 6.89 10.14
CA VAL A 99 3.41 6.52 9.41
C VAL A 99 2.19 6.82 10.26
N PRO A 100 1.32 7.75 9.85
CA PRO A 100 0.13 8.10 10.61
C PRO A 100 -0.75 6.88 10.90
N GLU A 101 -1.31 6.79 12.10
CA GLU A 101 -2.09 5.63 12.55
C GLU A 101 -3.30 5.35 11.65
N HIS A 102 -3.93 6.41 11.13
CA HIS A 102 -5.04 6.25 10.19
C HIS A 102 -4.59 5.57 8.88
N PHE A 103 -3.37 5.81 8.41
CA PHE A 103 -2.82 5.19 7.21
C PHE A 103 -2.53 3.70 7.44
N LYS A 104 -1.92 3.33 8.56
CA LYS A 104 -1.71 1.93 8.97
C LYS A 104 -3.04 1.17 8.98
N ARG A 105 -4.05 1.76 9.62
CA ARG A 105 -5.40 1.19 9.71
C ARG A 105 -6.03 0.98 8.33
N ILE A 106 -5.93 1.96 7.43
CA ILE A 106 -6.43 1.85 6.05
C ILE A 106 -5.71 0.71 5.32
N LEU A 107 -4.39 0.63 5.40
CA LEU A 107 -3.62 -0.42 4.75
C LEU A 107 -4.04 -1.81 5.24
N LEU A 108 -4.17 -1.99 6.56
CA LEU A 108 -4.60 -3.25 7.16
C LEU A 108 -6.04 -3.65 6.76
N LEU A 109 -6.93 -2.68 6.55
CA LEU A 109 -8.28 -2.92 6.01
C LEU A 109 -8.22 -3.37 4.54
N LEU A 110 -7.40 -2.70 3.73
CA LEU A 110 -7.27 -3.02 2.30
C LEU A 110 -6.62 -4.38 2.05
N LEU A 111 -5.74 -4.85 2.94
CA LEU A 111 -5.17 -6.20 2.89
C LEU A 111 -6.22 -7.32 2.99
N LYS A 112 -7.41 -7.02 3.53
CA LYS A 112 -8.54 -7.96 3.61
C LYS A 112 -9.40 -7.97 2.34
N VAL A 113 -9.19 -7.00 1.43
CA VAL A 113 -9.97 -6.86 0.20
C VAL A 113 -9.23 -7.59 -0.91
N ARG A 114 -9.90 -8.60 -1.51
CA ARG A 114 -9.40 -9.34 -2.67
C ARG A 114 -10.49 -9.39 -3.74
N THR A 115 -10.15 -8.93 -4.94
CA THR A 115 -10.99 -9.02 -6.14
C THR A 115 -10.11 -9.43 -7.33
N GLU A 116 -10.67 -9.64 -8.50
CA GLU A 116 -9.89 -9.95 -9.69
C GLU A 116 -8.90 -8.85 -10.07
N SER A 117 -9.27 -7.57 -9.85
CA SER A 117 -8.45 -6.41 -10.22
C SER A 117 -7.66 -5.80 -9.05
N PHE A 118 -7.99 -6.18 -7.79
CA PHE A 118 -7.41 -5.57 -6.61
C PHE A 118 -6.99 -6.61 -5.56
N ASP A 119 -5.70 -6.62 -5.26
CA ASP A 119 -5.08 -7.34 -4.15
C ASP A 119 -3.96 -6.45 -3.58
N MET A 120 -4.16 -5.91 -2.38
CA MET A 120 -3.21 -4.97 -1.77
C MET A 120 -1.87 -5.64 -1.45
N GLU A 121 -1.87 -6.92 -1.05
CA GLU A 121 -0.63 -7.66 -0.84
C GLU A 121 0.21 -7.72 -2.12
N LYS A 122 -0.43 -8.08 -3.22
CA LYS A 122 0.22 -8.13 -4.54
C LYS A 122 0.74 -6.76 -4.96
N ILE A 123 -0.05 -5.69 -4.79
CA ILE A 123 0.34 -4.32 -5.13
C ILE A 123 1.59 -3.89 -4.35
N VAL A 124 1.62 -4.15 -3.04
CA VAL A 124 2.77 -3.80 -2.18
C VAL A 124 4.02 -4.61 -2.56
N LYS A 125 3.88 -5.91 -2.82
CA LYS A 125 4.99 -6.77 -3.28
C LYS A 125 5.52 -6.31 -4.64
N GLU A 126 4.65 -5.98 -5.58
CA GLU A 126 5.05 -5.43 -6.89
C GLU A 126 5.80 -4.09 -6.74
N ASN A 127 5.41 -3.25 -5.78
CA ASN A 127 6.13 -2.02 -5.47
C ASN A 127 7.55 -2.33 -5.00
N PHE A 128 7.75 -3.27 -4.08
CA PHE A 128 9.09 -3.69 -3.66
C PHE A 128 9.88 -4.33 -4.80
N ALA A 129 9.26 -5.21 -5.59
CA ALA A 129 9.91 -5.88 -6.72
C ALA A 129 10.43 -4.89 -7.77
N ARG A 130 9.71 -3.78 -8.02
CA ARG A 130 10.17 -2.72 -8.94
C ARG A 130 11.42 -1.99 -8.43
N GLN A 131 11.61 -1.89 -7.12
CA GLN A 131 12.77 -1.25 -6.53
C GLN A 131 14.03 -2.15 -6.56
N PHE A 132 13.84 -3.45 -6.78
CA PHE A 132 14.91 -4.42 -6.93
C PHE A 132 14.83 -5.06 -8.33
N PRO A 133 15.26 -4.35 -9.38
CA PRO A 133 15.14 -4.85 -10.73
C PRO A 133 16.04 -6.08 -10.92
N ALA A 134 15.49 -7.13 -11.51
CA ALA A 134 16.26 -8.30 -11.92
C ALA A 134 17.37 -7.89 -12.91
N LYS A 135 18.59 -8.39 -12.70
CA LYS A 135 19.73 -8.10 -13.58
C LYS A 135 19.58 -8.72 -14.97
N SER A 136 18.73 -9.72 -15.09
CA SER A 136 18.40 -10.41 -16.34
C SER A 136 16.98 -11.01 -16.25
N ASN A 137 16.46 -11.51 -17.38
CA ASN A 137 15.19 -12.24 -17.41
C ASN A 137 15.36 -13.74 -17.09
N SER A 138 16.47 -14.15 -16.45
CA SER A 138 16.65 -15.53 -16.01
C SER A 138 15.63 -15.87 -14.91
N VAL A 139 15.25 -17.14 -14.85
CA VAL A 139 14.33 -17.63 -13.80
C VAL A 139 14.88 -17.35 -12.40
N GLU A 140 16.19 -17.53 -12.24
CA GLU A 140 16.91 -17.28 -10.99
C GLU A 140 16.78 -15.81 -10.53
N GLU A 141 17.05 -14.85 -11.40
CA GLU A 141 16.93 -13.42 -11.06
C GLU A 141 15.49 -13.01 -10.77
N CYS A 142 14.52 -13.60 -11.47
CA CYS A 142 13.12 -13.39 -11.17
C CYS A 142 12.74 -13.92 -9.78
N ILE A 143 13.23 -15.12 -9.41
CA ILE A 143 13.00 -15.70 -8.07
C ILE A 143 13.66 -14.85 -7.00
N LYS A 144 14.90 -14.38 -7.17
CA LYS A 144 15.58 -13.50 -6.22
C LYS A 144 14.78 -12.21 -5.97
N ARG A 145 14.30 -11.57 -7.02
CA ARG A 145 13.46 -10.37 -6.94
C ARG A 145 12.17 -10.63 -6.17
N ASP A 146 11.49 -11.71 -6.47
CA ASP A 146 10.20 -12.04 -5.86
C ASP A 146 10.37 -12.41 -4.37
N LEU A 147 11.42 -13.15 -4.02
CA LEU A 147 11.78 -13.43 -2.62
C LEU A 147 12.11 -12.15 -1.85
N TYR A 148 12.87 -11.24 -2.45
CA TYR A 148 13.14 -9.93 -1.85
C TYR A 148 11.85 -9.18 -1.55
N ALA A 149 10.93 -9.10 -2.53
CA ALA A 149 9.65 -8.44 -2.35
C ALA A 149 8.80 -9.08 -1.24
N ASP A 150 8.80 -10.41 -1.14
CA ASP A 150 8.10 -11.16 -0.09
C ASP A 150 8.66 -10.86 1.31
N VAL A 151 9.99 -10.83 1.45
CA VAL A 151 10.64 -10.49 2.72
C VAL A 151 10.31 -9.07 3.13
N CYS A 152 10.47 -8.10 2.22
CA CYS A 152 10.14 -6.69 2.49
C CYS A 152 8.68 -6.51 2.89
N TYR A 153 7.76 -7.19 2.21
CA TYR A 153 6.33 -7.17 2.57
C TYR A 153 6.11 -7.71 3.99
N ARG A 154 6.71 -8.83 4.37
CA ARG A 154 6.58 -9.42 5.72
C ARG A 154 7.13 -8.48 6.79
N LEU A 155 8.29 -7.86 6.54
CA LEU A 155 8.87 -6.87 7.44
C LEU A 155 7.95 -5.66 7.63
N LEU A 156 7.38 -5.14 6.54
CA LEU A 156 6.42 -4.05 6.59
C LEU A 156 5.19 -4.41 7.44
N ILE A 157 4.60 -5.58 7.21
CA ILE A 157 3.42 -6.00 7.95
C ILE A 157 3.74 -6.19 9.43
N ASN A 158 4.87 -6.82 9.78
CA ASN A 158 5.30 -6.95 11.17
C ASN A 158 5.47 -5.58 11.85
N ALA A 159 6.14 -4.63 11.17
CA ALA A 159 6.32 -3.29 11.71
C ALA A 159 5.00 -2.55 11.95
N LEU A 160 4.00 -2.77 11.10
CA LEU A 160 2.68 -2.14 11.22
C LEU A 160 1.78 -2.80 12.28
N THR A 161 1.96 -4.10 12.55
CA THR A 161 1.09 -4.87 13.46
C THR A 161 1.68 -5.06 14.84
N GLU A 162 2.98 -5.36 14.94
CA GLU A 162 3.64 -5.71 16.20
C GLU A 162 4.39 -4.53 16.85
N GLY A 163 4.54 -3.43 16.13
CA GLY A 163 5.05 -2.16 16.64
C GLY A 163 6.56 -2.12 16.91
N GLU A 164 7.26 -3.24 16.96
CA GLU A 164 8.71 -3.30 17.15
C GLU A 164 9.32 -4.46 16.38
N ILE A 165 10.24 -4.15 15.49
CA ILE A 165 11.08 -5.17 14.84
C ILE A 165 12.30 -5.40 15.73
N LYS A 166 12.37 -6.60 16.35
CA LYS A 166 13.44 -6.98 17.28
C LYS A 166 14.64 -7.67 16.62
N PHE A 167 14.84 -7.45 15.31
CA PHE A 167 15.94 -8.05 14.57
C PHE A 167 16.46 -7.09 13.50
N ASP A 168 17.69 -7.30 13.09
CA ASP A 168 18.32 -6.61 11.98
C ASP A 168 17.74 -7.10 10.65
N ALA A 169 16.82 -6.32 10.09
CA ALA A 169 16.14 -6.66 8.84
C ALA A 169 17.10 -6.72 7.66
N TYR A 170 18.11 -5.85 7.64
CA TYR A 170 19.14 -5.84 6.59
C TYR A 170 20.00 -7.10 6.64
N LYS A 171 20.40 -7.51 7.87
CA LYS A 171 21.13 -8.76 8.07
C LYS A 171 20.34 -9.96 7.58
N VAL A 172 19.05 -10.05 7.93
CA VAL A 172 18.18 -11.14 7.46
C VAL A 172 18.09 -11.18 5.93
N ILE A 173 17.93 -10.03 5.29
CA ILE A 173 17.90 -9.96 3.82
C ILE A 173 19.28 -10.28 3.23
N GLY A 174 20.35 -9.74 3.83
CA GLY A 174 21.72 -10.01 3.41
C GLY A 174 22.11 -11.48 3.53
N ASP A 175 21.75 -12.11 4.65
CA ASP A 175 21.96 -13.55 4.87
C ASP A 175 21.15 -14.39 3.88
N LEU A 176 19.92 -14.00 3.57
CA LEU A 176 19.07 -14.68 2.59
C LEU A 176 19.66 -14.57 1.17
N ILE A 177 20.08 -13.38 0.77
CA ILE A 177 20.75 -13.14 -0.52
C ILE A 177 22.07 -13.92 -0.57
N GLY A 178 22.88 -13.86 0.49
CA GLY A 178 24.15 -14.60 0.58
C GLY A 178 23.94 -16.11 0.51
N PHE A 179 22.92 -16.65 1.17
CA PHE A 179 22.56 -18.07 1.06
C PHE A 179 22.18 -18.47 -0.37
N ILE A 180 21.46 -17.63 -1.08
CA ILE A 180 21.05 -17.88 -2.46
C ILE A 180 22.23 -17.76 -3.44
N THR A 181 23.21 -16.85 -3.18
CA THR A 181 24.31 -16.56 -4.09
C THR A 181 25.59 -17.36 -3.82
N ASN A 182 25.80 -17.90 -2.62
CA ASN A 182 27.03 -18.62 -2.22
C ASN A 182 26.93 -20.14 -2.37
N ASN A 183 25.85 -20.67 -2.91
CA ASN A 183 25.71 -22.10 -3.24
C ASN A 183 26.06 -22.41 -4.71
N GLU A 184 26.97 -21.62 -5.31
CA GLU A 184 27.62 -21.94 -6.58
C GLU A 184 29.03 -22.52 -6.36
#